data_088abd41505c15113b3f69b75e092cdc
#
_entry.id   088abd41505c15113b3f69b75e092cdc
#
_cell.length_a   1.000
_cell.length_b   1.000
_cell.length_c   1.000
_cell.angle_alpha   90.00
_cell.angle_beta   90.00
_cell.angle_gamma   90.00
#
_symmetry.space_group_name_H-M   'P 1'
#
loop_
_entity.id
_entity.type
_entity.pdbx_description
1 polymer ?
#
loop_
_entity_poly.entity_id
_entity_poly.type
_entity_poly.pdbx_seq_one_letter_code
_entity_poly.pdbx_strand_id
1 'polypeptide(L)'
;VLDAGEDKPDGCIEYGGVCDFPAWRREQSEYLRGLIRNRKEEYEAPGVRHRIAICHMPFHYSRYAFTQTTPDIYAEWVSLLNEMGIETLLCGHCHCIDELSPDVFAGAEKPTFETLLCSAMCNRPVRDNDAWIPGEYTGTAVYCRPEGITHIFTNRDGETVRI
;
A
#
# COMPACT_ATOMS: atom_id res chain seq x y z
N VAL A 1 5.21 -1.54 9.18
CA VAL A 1 5.56 -0.65 8.06
C VAL A 1 6.56 -1.39 7.18
N LEU A 2 6.35 -1.34 5.88
CA LEU A 2 7.22 -1.92 4.87
C LEU A 2 7.85 -0.81 4.03
N ASP A 3 9.08 -1.03 3.64
CA ASP A 3 9.82 -0.16 2.73
C ASP A 3 10.11 -0.90 1.43
N ALA A 4 9.43 -0.53 0.37
CA ALA A 4 9.60 -1.14 -0.94
C ALA A 4 10.82 -0.61 -1.71
N GLY A 5 11.55 0.35 -1.15
CA GLY A 5 12.55 1.10 -1.89
C GLY A 5 11.89 2.03 -2.91
N GLU A 6 12.38 2.04 -4.12
CA GLU A 6 11.91 2.91 -5.20
C GLU A 6 11.26 2.12 -6.34
N ASP A 7 10.55 2.81 -7.21
CA ASP A 7 9.81 2.25 -8.36
C ASP A 7 10.68 1.94 -9.58
N LYS A 8 11.91 2.43 -9.61
CA LYS A 8 12.82 2.26 -10.73
C LYS A 8 13.80 1.12 -10.52
N PRO A 9 14.30 0.50 -11.59
CA PRO A 9 15.35 -0.51 -11.50
C PRO A 9 16.63 0.03 -10.87
N ASP A 10 17.37 -0.80 -10.16
CA ASP A 10 18.64 -0.44 -9.51
C ASP A 10 19.70 0.12 -10.48
N GLY A 11 19.65 -0.33 -11.73
CA GLY A 11 20.52 0.19 -12.79
C GLY A 11 20.10 1.55 -13.34
N CYS A 12 19.07 2.18 -12.79
CA CYS A 12 18.68 3.52 -13.22
C CYS A 12 19.78 4.53 -12.92
N ILE A 13 20.03 5.42 -13.87
CA ILE A 13 21.09 6.42 -13.76
C ILE A 13 20.92 7.33 -12.52
N GLU A 14 19.69 7.52 -12.10
CA GLU A 14 19.34 8.34 -10.92
C GLU A 14 19.90 7.76 -9.63
N TYR A 15 20.11 6.44 -9.55
CA TYR A 15 20.66 5.78 -8.37
C TYR A 15 22.18 5.56 -8.41
N GLY A 16 22.83 5.88 -9.54
CA GLY A 16 24.26 5.79 -9.68
C GLY A 16 24.87 4.40 -9.44
N GLY A 17 24.05 3.34 -9.48
CA GLY A 17 24.48 1.96 -9.24
C GLY A 17 24.80 1.64 -7.77
N VAL A 18 24.36 2.47 -6.82
CA VAL A 18 24.63 2.28 -5.37
C VAL A 18 23.46 1.61 -4.61
N CYS A 19 22.36 1.34 -5.29
CA CYS A 19 21.18 0.72 -4.69
C CYS A 19 21.11 -0.78 -5.02
N ASP A 20 20.62 -1.57 -4.08
CA ASP A 20 20.22 -2.98 -4.27
C ASP A 20 18.82 -3.15 -3.63
N PHE A 21 17.81 -2.58 -4.28
CA PHE A 21 16.44 -2.71 -3.80
C PHE A 21 15.90 -4.14 -3.82
N PRO A 22 16.27 -5.03 -4.74
CA PRO A 22 15.93 -6.44 -4.63
C PRO A 22 16.43 -7.09 -3.34
N ALA A 23 17.67 -6.85 -2.91
CA ALA A 23 18.17 -7.35 -1.64
C ALA A 23 17.39 -6.77 -0.47
N TRP A 24 17.17 -5.46 -0.47
CA TRP A 24 16.38 -4.75 0.53
C TRP A 24 14.96 -5.33 0.68
N ARG A 25 14.28 -5.59 -0.43
CA ARG A 25 12.94 -6.19 -0.41
C ARG A 25 12.94 -7.62 0.12
N ARG A 26 13.97 -8.42 -0.16
CA ARG A 26 14.13 -9.75 0.45
C ARG A 26 14.30 -9.68 1.97
N GLU A 27 15.00 -8.68 2.48
CA GLU A 27 15.11 -8.46 3.93
C GLU A 27 13.74 -8.13 4.54
N GLN A 28 12.90 -7.35 3.85
CA GLN A 28 11.53 -7.11 4.30
C GLN A 28 10.70 -8.40 4.33
N SER A 29 10.87 -9.30 3.36
CA SER A 29 10.22 -10.61 3.38
C SER A 29 10.66 -11.43 4.60
N GLU A 30 11.95 -11.44 4.93
CA GLU A 30 12.45 -12.14 6.12
C GLU A 30 11.93 -11.51 7.42
N TYR A 31 11.82 -10.20 7.46
CA TYR A 31 11.19 -9.49 8.57
C TYR A 31 9.73 -9.93 8.77
N LEU A 32 8.92 -9.98 7.70
CA LEU A 32 7.54 -10.47 7.77
C LEU A 32 7.46 -11.91 8.26
N ARG A 33 8.32 -12.80 7.74
CA ARG A 33 8.39 -14.19 8.23
C ARG A 33 8.78 -14.26 9.70
N GLY A 34 9.64 -13.35 10.16
CA GLY A 34 9.98 -13.19 11.57
C GLY A 34 8.77 -12.87 12.43
N LEU A 35 7.96 -11.91 12.01
CA LEU A 35 6.71 -11.56 12.69
C LEU A 35 5.74 -12.75 12.74
N ILE A 36 5.59 -13.49 11.63
CA ILE A 36 4.73 -14.67 11.56
C ILE A 36 5.20 -15.76 12.54
N ARG A 37 6.49 -16.02 12.62
CA ARG A 37 7.04 -16.97 13.60
C ARG A 37 6.75 -16.57 15.04
N ASN A 38 6.75 -15.28 15.33
CA ASN A 38 6.53 -14.72 16.66
C ASN A 38 5.11 -14.15 16.86
N ARG A 39 4.16 -14.57 16.05
CA ARG A 39 2.82 -14.00 15.94
C ARG A 39 2.09 -13.78 17.27
N LYS A 40 2.26 -14.68 18.25
CA LYS A 40 1.60 -14.59 19.57
C LYS A 40 2.10 -13.42 20.42
N GLU A 41 3.34 -13.01 20.21
CA GLU A 41 3.99 -11.92 20.92
C GLU A 41 3.85 -10.61 20.14
N GLU A 42 3.68 -10.70 18.85
CA GLU A 42 3.59 -9.56 17.93
C GLU A 42 2.12 -9.16 17.68
N TYR A 43 1.50 -9.72 16.68
CA TYR A 43 0.20 -9.25 16.20
C TYR A 43 -1.02 -10.08 16.66
N GLU A 44 -0.80 -11.20 17.35
CA GLU A 44 -1.84 -11.93 18.07
C GLU A 44 -1.78 -11.69 19.60
N ALA A 45 -0.94 -10.75 20.04
CA ALA A 45 -0.80 -10.40 21.43
C ALA A 45 -2.13 -9.87 22.03
N PRO A 46 -2.39 -10.12 23.33
CA PRO A 46 -3.59 -9.59 23.98
C PRO A 46 -3.71 -8.08 23.82
N GLY A 47 -4.86 -7.61 23.34
CA GLY A 47 -5.14 -6.19 23.10
C GLY A 47 -4.94 -5.71 21.68
N VAL A 48 -4.28 -6.47 20.82
CA VAL A 48 -4.25 -6.20 19.38
C VAL A 48 -5.64 -6.47 18.80
N ARG A 49 -6.23 -5.46 18.17
CA ARG A 49 -7.57 -5.55 17.58
C ARG A 49 -7.54 -5.47 16.05
N HIS A 50 -6.64 -4.67 15.52
CA HIS A 50 -6.53 -4.41 14.08
C HIS A 50 -5.10 -4.59 13.62
N ARG A 51 -4.95 -4.99 12.38
CA ARG A 51 -3.67 -5.21 11.71
C ARG A 51 -3.65 -4.43 10.43
N ILE A 52 -2.82 -3.40 10.40
CA ILE A 52 -2.69 -2.48 9.26
C ILE A 52 -1.26 -2.56 8.75
N ALA A 53 -1.10 -2.75 7.46
CA ALA A 53 0.18 -2.58 6.80
C ALA A 53 0.29 -1.16 6.21
N ILE A 54 1.50 -0.64 6.18
CA ILE A 54 1.81 0.65 5.56
C ILE A 54 3.01 0.41 4.63
N CYS A 55 2.88 0.78 3.38
CA CYS A 55 3.95 0.77 2.40
C CYS A 55 3.79 1.96 1.45
N HIS A 56 4.89 2.64 1.12
CA HIS A 56 4.79 3.78 0.21
C HIS A 56 4.21 3.38 -1.13
N MET A 57 4.69 2.29 -1.71
CA MET A 57 4.21 1.79 -2.99
C MET A 57 3.16 0.71 -2.77
N PRO A 58 2.00 0.79 -3.43
CA PRO A 58 1.07 -0.32 -3.45
C PRO A 58 1.59 -1.45 -4.33
N PHE A 59 1.18 -2.67 -3.99
CA PHE A 59 1.72 -3.88 -4.63
C PHE A 59 1.07 -4.20 -5.95
N HIS A 60 0.02 -3.51 -6.31
CA HIS A 60 -0.70 -3.78 -7.55
C HIS A 60 -1.16 -2.49 -8.23
N TYR A 61 -0.90 -2.45 -9.53
CA TYR A 61 -1.21 -1.32 -10.40
C TYR A 61 -1.66 -1.74 -11.78
N SER A 62 -2.90 -2.11 -11.94
CA SER A 62 -3.46 -2.23 -13.28
C SER A 62 -3.72 -0.87 -13.95
N ARG A 63 -3.91 0.17 -13.14
CA ARG A 63 -4.24 1.53 -13.63
C ARG A 63 -3.02 2.43 -13.88
N TYR A 64 -1.86 2.07 -13.33
CA TYR A 64 -0.68 2.93 -13.33
C TYR A 64 0.54 2.12 -13.81
N ALA A 65 0.92 2.31 -15.06
CA ALA A 65 1.87 1.44 -15.78
C ALA A 65 3.34 1.47 -15.32
N PHE A 66 3.68 2.26 -14.29
CA PHE A 66 5.09 2.51 -13.96
C PHE A 66 5.63 1.72 -12.77
N THR A 67 4.94 0.74 -12.27
CA THR A 67 5.32 0.14 -10.97
C THR A 67 5.64 -1.35 -11.01
N GLN A 68 6.08 -1.88 -12.14
CA GLN A 68 6.31 -3.32 -12.25
C GLN A 68 7.80 -3.71 -12.13
N THR A 69 8.52 -3.16 -11.18
CA THR A 69 9.93 -3.51 -11.04
C THR A 69 10.17 -4.85 -10.35
N THR A 70 9.19 -5.38 -9.57
CA THR A 70 9.39 -6.66 -8.86
C THR A 70 8.07 -7.38 -8.53
N PRO A 71 7.33 -7.86 -9.53
CA PRO A 71 6.04 -8.50 -9.30
C PRO A 71 6.11 -9.73 -8.36
N ASP A 72 7.22 -10.49 -8.41
CA ASP A 72 7.38 -11.70 -7.59
C ASP A 72 7.47 -11.39 -6.09
N ILE A 73 8.22 -10.35 -5.72
CA ILE A 73 8.32 -9.91 -4.32
C ILE A 73 6.98 -9.41 -3.81
N TYR A 74 6.24 -8.66 -4.60
CA TYR A 74 4.92 -8.18 -4.17
C TYR A 74 3.91 -9.32 -4.04
N ALA A 75 3.97 -10.33 -4.91
CA ALA A 75 3.16 -11.54 -4.75
C ALA A 75 3.49 -12.26 -3.45
N GLU A 76 4.78 -12.37 -3.09
CA GLU A 76 5.21 -12.93 -1.82
C GLU A 76 4.72 -12.11 -0.62
N TRP A 77 4.82 -10.79 -0.68
CA TRP A 77 4.34 -9.93 0.40
C TRP A 77 2.81 -10.02 0.57
N VAL A 78 2.06 -10.11 -0.52
CA VAL A 78 0.61 -10.35 -0.44
C VAL A 78 0.32 -11.64 0.32
N SER A 79 1.01 -12.74 -0.01
CA SER A 79 0.86 -14.02 0.68
C SER A 79 1.16 -13.91 2.18
N LEU A 80 2.27 -13.28 2.54
CA LEU A 80 2.66 -13.10 3.94
C LEU A 80 1.68 -12.20 4.71
N LEU A 81 1.22 -11.13 4.11
CA LEU A 81 0.23 -10.23 4.73
C LEU A 81 -1.14 -10.89 4.87
N ASN A 82 -1.54 -11.72 3.91
CA ASN A 82 -2.74 -12.55 4.02
C ASN A 82 -2.64 -13.51 5.21
N GLU A 83 -1.50 -14.22 5.37
CA GLU A 83 -1.23 -15.10 6.51
C GLU A 83 -1.29 -14.34 7.84
N MET A 84 -0.80 -13.12 7.86
CA MET A 84 -0.87 -12.25 9.04
C MET A 84 -2.28 -11.74 9.34
N GLY A 85 -3.23 -11.90 8.42
CA GLY A 85 -4.57 -11.36 8.55
C GLY A 85 -4.60 -9.83 8.56
N ILE A 86 -3.81 -9.20 7.71
CA ILE A 86 -3.87 -7.75 7.52
C ILE A 86 -5.26 -7.38 6.99
N GLU A 87 -5.83 -6.32 7.51
CA GLU A 87 -7.17 -5.83 7.15
C GLU A 87 -7.10 -4.73 6.09
N THR A 88 -6.06 -3.90 6.16
CA THR A 88 -5.90 -2.74 5.27
C THR A 88 -4.42 -2.47 5.00
N LEU A 89 -4.08 -2.19 3.76
CA LEU A 89 -2.78 -1.67 3.32
C LEU A 89 -2.92 -0.19 2.96
N LEU A 90 -2.18 0.66 3.65
CA LEU A 90 -2.13 2.10 3.38
C LEU A 90 -0.94 2.43 2.48
N CYS A 91 -1.20 3.08 1.36
CA CYS A 91 -0.19 3.42 0.37
C CYS A 91 -0.24 4.89 -0.06
N GLY A 92 0.86 5.36 -0.60
CA GLY A 92 1.00 6.66 -1.25
C GLY A 92 1.37 6.50 -2.72
N HIS A 93 2.48 7.06 -3.12
CA HIS A 93 3.16 6.96 -4.42
C HIS A 93 2.38 7.52 -5.62
N CYS A 94 1.13 7.18 -5.77
CA CYS A 94 0.32 7.48 -6.97
C CYS A 94 -0.13 8.92 -7.07
N HIS A 95 0.03 9.67 -6.00
CA HIS A 95 -0.43 11.06 -5.92
C HIS A 95 -1.94 11.19 -6.23
N CYS A 96 -2.71 10.22 -5.81
CA CYS A 96 -4.16 10.20 -5.88
C CYS A 96 -4.75 9.55 -4.63
N ILE A 97 -6.05 9.69 -4.45
CA ILE A 97 -6.83 8.89 -3.53
C ILE A 97 -7.57 7.83 -4.33
N ASP A 98 -7.57 6.60 -3.86
CA ASP A 98 -8.33 5.50 -4.47
C ASP A 98 -8.49 4.37 -3.45
N GLU A 99 -9.46 3.52 -3.69
CA GLU A 99 -9.72 2.29 -2.97
C GLU A 99 -9.59 1.13 -3.94
N LEU A 100 -8.56 0.31 -3.74
CA LEU A 100 -8.27 -0.81 -4.62
C LEU A 100 -8.87 -2.09 -4.04
N SER A 101 -9.93 -2.57 -4.68
CA SER A 101 -10.52 -3.87 -4.36
C SER A 101 -9.51 -5.00 -4.60
N PRO A 102 -9.53 -6.06 -3.78
CA PRO A 102 -8.77 -7.29 -4.04
C PRO A 102 -8.96 -7.87 -5.45
N ASP A 103 -10.11 -7.62 -6.07
CA ASP A 103 -10.44 -8.14 -7.40
C ASP A 103 -9.64 -7.52 -8.55
N VAL A 104 -9.09 -6.32 -8.35
CA VAL A 104 -8.23 -5.69 -9.36
C VAL A 104 -6.80 -6.24 -9.36
N PHE A 105 -6.49 -7.13 -8.43
CA PHE A 105 -5.17 -7.72 -8.31
C PHE A 105 -4.95 -8.82 -9.36
N ALA A 106 -3.91 -8.67 -10.19
CA ALA A 106 -3.62 -9.60 -11.28
C ALA A 106 -2.66 -10.75 -10.89
N GLY A 107 -2.19 -10.78 -9.65
CA GLY A 107 -1.31 -11.83 -9.14
C GLY A 107 -2.01 -13.19 -8.98
N ALA A 108 -1.21 -14.25 -8.84
CA ALA A 108 -1.72 -15.60 -8.62
C ALA A 108 -2.49 -15.72 -7.28
N GLU A 109 -2.04 -14.99 -6.27
CA GLU A 109 -2.72 -14.87 -4.99
C GLU A 109 -3.27 -13.45 -4.82
N LYS A 110 -4.55 -13.35 -4.53
CA LYS A 110 -5.21 -12.06 -4.28
C LYS A 110 -5.05 -11.63 -2.83
N PRO A 111 -4.90 -10.32 -2.55
CA PRO A 111 -4.96 -9.82 -1.19
C PRO A 111 -6.33 -10.12 -0.56
N THR A 112 -6.34 -10.43 0.71
CA THR A 112 -7.56 -10.52 1.53
C THR A 112 -7.88 -9.20 2.23
N PHE A 113 -7.12 -8.15 1.94
CA PHE A 113 -7.19 -6.82 2.52
C PHE A 113 -7.46 -5.77 1.45
N GLU A 114 -8.06 -4.67 1.86
CA GLU A 114 -8.20 -3.47 1.03
C GLU A 114 -6.85 -2.74 0.92
N THR A 115 -6.64 -2.08 -0.22
CA THR A 115 -5.51 -1.17 -0.40
C THR A 115 -6.02 0.25 -0.61
N LEU A 116 -5.64 1.16 0.27
CA LEU A 116 -6.01 2.57 0.20
C LEU A 116 -4.84 3.40 -0.33
N LEU A 117 -5.06 4.15 -1.39
CA LEU A 117 -4.19 5.22 -1.82
C LEU A 117 -4.57 6.47 -1.04
N CYS A 118 -3.67 6.95 -0.18
CA CYS A 118 -4.06 7.79 0.94
C CYS A 118 -4.00 9.28 0.69
N SER A 119 -3.29 9.74 -0.35
CA SER A 119 -3.14 11.18 -0.56
C SER A 119 -2.81 11.57 -1.99
N ALA A 120 -3.34 12.68 -2.41
CA ALA A 120 -2.86 13.44 -3.57
C ALA A 120 -2.18 14.72 -3.07
N MET A 121 -1.00 14.99 -3.58
CA MET A 121 -0.31 16.26 -3.38
C MET A 121 -0.49 17.14 -4.61
N CYS A 122 -1.07 18.31 -4.40
CA CYS A 122 -1.12 19.44 -5.36
C CYS A 122 -1.34 19.07 -6.83
N ASN A 123 -1.78 19.93 -7.62
CA ASN A 123 -1.79 20.06 -9.09
C ASN A 123 -1.78 18.80 -9.98
N ARG A 124 -1.76 17.58 -9.45
CA ARG A 124 -1.96 16.38 -10.25
C ARG A 124 -3.43 16.03 -10.27
N PRO A 125 -3.98 15.73 -11.45
CA PRO A 125 -5.37 15.35 -11.56
C PRO A 125 -5.64 14.07 -10.73
N VAL A 126 -6.73 14.08 -10.01
CA VAL A 126 -7.30 12.88 -9.39
C VAL A 126 -8.20 12.21 -10.41
N ARG A 127 -8.16 10.89 -10.50
CA ARG A 127 -9.02 10.16 -11.42
C ARG A 127 -10.37 9.87 -10.76
N ASP A 128 -11.42 10.42 -11.32
CA ASP A 128 -12.79 10.10 -10.95
C ASP A 128 -13.49 9.45 -12.15
N ASN A 129 -13.96 8.21 -12.00
CA ASN A 129 -14.77 7.49 -13.00
C ASN A 129 -14.27 7.64 -14.45
N ASP A 130 -12.95 7.49 -14.64
CA ASP A 130 -12.25 7.70 -15.92
C ASP A 130 -12.06 9.17 -16.36
N ALA A 131 -12.53 10.14 -15.59
CA ALA A 131 -12.24 11.55 -15.79
C ALA A 131 -11.10 12.03 -14.88
N TRP A 132 -10.27 12.92 -15.40
CA TRP A 132 -9.27 13.62 -14.62
C TRP A 132 -9.88 14.91 -14.08
N ILE A 133 -10.02 15.01 -12.76
CA ILE A 133 -10.36 16.30 -12.12
C ILE A 133 -9.08 17.05 -11.75
N PRO A 134 -9.10 18.39 -11.73
CA PRO A 134 -7.95 19.17 -11.28
C PRO A 134 -7.49 18.72 -9.91
N GLY A 135 -6.18 18.58 -9.74
CA GLY A 135 -5.59 18.10 -8.50
C GLY A 135 -5.93 19.01 -7.33
N GLU A 136 -6.39 18.37 -6.26
CA GLU A 136 -6.57 18.99 -4.95
C GLU A 136 -5.62 18.33 -3.96
N TYR A 137 -5.29 19.04 -2.89
CA TYR A 137 -4.68 18.40 -1.73
C TYR A 137 -5.72 17.51 -1.07
N THR A 138 -5.43 16.23 -0.98
CA THR A 138 -6.31 15.27 -0.35
C THR A 138 -5.57 14.49 0.73
N GLY A 139 -6.31 13.92 1.63
CA GLY A 139 -5.80 13.03 2.68
C GLY A 139 -6.81 11.94 2.98
N THR A 140 -6.39 10.99 3.79
CA THR A 140 -7.24 9.89 4.23
C THR A 140 -7.23 9.84 5.74
N ALA A 141 -8.42 9.91 6.35
CA ALA A 141 -8.60 9.62 7.76
C ALA A 141 -9.04 8.16 7.92
N VAL A 142 -8.26 7.39 8.67
CA VAL A 142 -8.54 5.98 8.96
C VAL A 142 -8.97 5.85 10.42
N TYR A 143 -10.11 5.25 10.65
CA TYR A 143 -10.70 5.07 11.97
C TYR A 143 -10.65 3.59 12.36
N CYS A 144 -9.85 3.28 13.39
CA CYS A 144 -9.80 1.95 13.99
C CYS A 144 -10.74 1.91 15.19
N ARG A 145 -11.86 1.21 15.06
CA ARG A 145 -12.89 1.08 16.09
C ARG A 145 -13.05 -0.39 16.49
N PRO A 146 -13.64 -0.70 17.64
CA PRO A 146 -13.89 -2.10 18.01
C PRO A 146 -14.66 -2.90 16.94
N GLU A 147 -15.50 -2.22 16.15
CA GLU A 147 -16.36 -2.80 15.13
C GLU A 147 -15.64 -3.04 13.80
N GLY A 148 -14.48 -2.42 13.58
CA GLY A 148 -13.71 -2.54 12.35
C GLY A 148 -12.95 -1.28 11.98
N ILE A 149 -12.32 -1.34 10.82
CA ILE A 149 -11.60 -0.22 10.20
C ILE A 149 -12.55 0.45 9.19
N THR A 150 -12.61 1.76 9.25
CA THR A 150 -13.32 2.58 8.26
C THR A 150 -12.44 3.74 7.85
N HIS A 151 -12.69 4.30 6.67
CA HIS A 151 -11.93 5.45 6.20
C HIS A 151 -12.83 6.49 5.53
N ILE A 152 -12.32 7.70 5.42
CA ILE A 152 -12.88 8.78 4.61
C ILE A 152 -11.73 9.49 3.89
N PHE A 153 -11.97 9.88 2.66
CA PHE A 153 -11.08 10.79 1.93
C PHE A 153 -11.53 12.22 2.16
N THR A 154 -10.57 13.11 2.35
CA THR A 154 -10.84 14.53 2.61
C THR A 154 -10.03 15.41 1.68
N ASN A 155 -10.58 16.59 1.33
CA ASN A 155 -9.84 17.67 0.70
C ASN A 155 -9.04 18.47 1.75
N ARG A 156 -8.34 19.49 1.30
CA ARG A 156 -7.56 20.39 2.18
C ARG A 156 -8.39 21.14 3.22
N ASP A 157 -9.68 21.33 2.97
CA ASP A 157 -10.59 22.05 3.86
C ASP A 157 -11.27 21.08 4.87
N GLY A 158 -10.93 19.77 4.80
CA GLY A 158 -11.49 18.74 5.67
C GLY A 158 -12.85 18.21 5.23
N GLU A 159 -13.32 18.59 4.06
CA GLU A 159 -14.57 18.09 3.50
C GLU A 159 -14.35 16.71 2.89
N THR A 160 -15.36 15.84 3.04
CA THR A 160 -15.32 14.49 2.48
C THR A 160 -15.33 14.52 0.95
N VAL A 161 -14.36 13.88 0.36
CA VAL A 161 -14.29 13.61 -1.08
C VAL A 161 -14.82 12.20 -1.35
N ARG A 162 -15.66 12.05 -2.35
CA ARG A 162 -16.12 10.73 -2.82
C ARG A 162 -15.33 10.35 -4.08
N ILE A 163 -14.92 9.11 -4.15
CA ILE A 163 -14.25 8.50 -5.30
C ILE A 163 -15.16 7.48 -5.96
#